data_83a0f8032da2f238d437a39aea6bd1cc
#
_entry.id   83a0f8032da2f238d437a39aea6bd1cc
#
_cell.length_a   1.000
_cell.length_b   1.000
_cell.length_c   1.000
_cell.angle_alpha   90.00
_cell.angle_beta   90.00
_cell.angle_gamma   90.00
#
_symmetry.space_group_name_H-M   'P 1'
#
loop_
_entity.id
_entity.type
_entity.pdbx_description
1 polymer ?
#
loop_
_entity_poly.entity_id
_entity_poly.type
_entity_poly.pdbx_seq_one_letter_code
_entity_poly.pdbx_strand_id
1 'polypeptide(L)'
;MKPPSSPSMLTALLLAAAGVALVFLASPFIVVLPNGFSSGAYLQFPTPGLSLRWFRHLLRSRTWTDAALTSFQVALAASVLATALGTAAALALDGWSFRARTLVVMVLLSPLVLPAVIVGIAAYTLFVSVRLYGSLSALVVTHAVLGLPYVLLSVMAALNQRDPRLGMAALSLGASPWRAFREVTLPLAMPGVVGGGVLAFVVSFDDVVVATFLAGVRTTTLPMRMFQAVESELDPTIAAVSTLLIAFAALVLLAVRALSALEHRRSAAALSP
;
A
#
# COMPACT_ATOMS: atom_id res chain seq x y z
N MET A 1 41.82 -9.53 21.61
CA MET A 1 40.96 -9.26 20.46
C MET A 1 41.26 -10.32 19.40
N LYS A 2 40.29 -11.24 19.09
CA LYS A 2 40.44 -12.20 17.97
C LYS A 2 40.26 -11.44 16.68
N PRO A 3 41.12 -11.58 15.66
CA PRO A 3 40.90 -10.95 14.35
C PRO A 3 39.57 -11.47 13.76
N PRO A 4 38.83 -10.64 13.02
CA PRO A 4 37.61 -11.09 12.35
C PRO A 4 37.98 -12.24 11.42
N SER A 5 37.35 -13.39 11.61
CA SER A 5 37.50 -14.55 10.72
C SER A 5 37.08 -14.14 9.31
N SER A 6 37.94 -14.42 8.31
CA SER A 6 37.61 -14.23 6.91
C SER A 6 36.25 -14.91 6.60
N PRO A 7 35.35 -14.25 5.85
CA PRO A 7 34.07 -14.85 5.53
C PRO A 7 34.28 -16.21 4.85
N SER A 8 33.53 -17.22 5.26
CA SER A 8 33.60 -18.52 4.61
C SER A 8 33.28 -18.36 3.11
N MET A 9 33.81 -19.23 2.25
CA MET A 9 33.54 -19.21 0.81
C MET A 9 32.01 -19.17 0.53
N LEU A 10 31.21 -19.86 1.33
CA LEU A 10 29.75 -19.83 1.26
C LEU A 10 29.20 -18.41 1.55
N THR A 11 29.71 -17.75 2.59
CA THR A 11 29.30 -16.38 2.93
C THR A 11 29.66 -15.39 1.83
N ALA A 12 30.84 -15.53 1.19
CA ALA A 12 31.26 -14.71 0.07
C ALA A 12 30.36 -14.93 -1.15
N LEU A 13 29.99 -16.17 -1.47
CA LEU A 13 29.07 -16.50 -2.55
C LEU A 13 27.65 -15.94 -2.29
N LEU A 14 27.15 -16.06 -1.07
CA LEU A 14 25.84 -15.51 -0.70
C LEU A 14 25.83 -13.98 -0.79
N LEU A 15 26.89 -13.31 -0.36
CA LEU A 15 27.01 -11.85 -0.48
C LEU A 15 27.10 -11.41 -1.95
N ALA A 16 27.85 -12.15 -2.78
CA ALA A 16 27.91 -11.88 -4.22
C ALA A 16 26.55 -12.07 -4.89
N ALA A 17 25.86 -13.16 -4.60
CA ALA A 17 24.50 -13.41 -5.11
C ALA A 17 23.50 -12.33 -4.66
N ALA A 18 23.55 -11.92 -3.40
CA ALA A 18 22.73 -10.81 -2.88
C ALA A 18 23.06 -9.48 -3.57
N GLY A 19 24.34 -9.20 -3.82
CA GLY A 19 24.78 -8.01 -4.56
C GLY A 19 24.24 -7.99 -5.99
N VAL A 20 24.36 -9.10 -6.70
CA VAL A 20 23.81 -9.25 -8.07
C VAL A 20 22.29 -9.06 -8.06
N ALA A 21 21.58 -9.67 -7.13
CA ALA A 21 20.13 -9.51 -7.00
C ALA A 21 19.74 -8.05 -6.71
N LEU A 22 20.46 -7.34 -5.85
CA LEU A 22 20.23 -5.94 -5.55
C LEU A 22 20.45 -5.04 -6.79
N VAL A 23 21.54 -5.27 -7.54
CA VAL A 23 21.82 -4.52 -8.79
C VAL A 23 20.73 -4.78 -9.82
N PHE A 24 20.32 -6.03 -9.97
CA PHE A 24 19.21 -6.39 -10.87
C PHE A 24 17.90 -5.72 -10.49
N LEU A 25 17.53 -5.74 -9.20
CA LEU A 25 16.32 -5.07 -8.69
C LEU A 25 16.40 -3.55 -8.78
N ALA A 26 17.61 -2.97 -8.69
CA ALA A 26 17.82 -1.53 -8.82
C ALA A 26 17.89 -1.07 -10.29
N SER A 27 18.12 -1.97 -11.24
CA SER A 27 18.34 -1.62 -12.65
C SER A 27 17.22 -0.79 -13.29
N PRO A 28 15.91 -1.02 -13.03
CA PRO A 28 14.86 -0.18 -13.58
C PRO A 28 14.96 1.29 -13.14
N PHE A 29 15.40 1.54 -11.90
CA PHE A 29 15.56 2.91 -11.38
C PHE A 29 16.67 3.67 -12.11
N ILE A 30 17.75 2.96 -12.52
CA ILE A 30 18.87 3.54 -13.27
C ILE A 30 18.40 4.06 -14.63
N VAL A 31 17.38 3.47 -15.22
CA VAL A 31 16.81 3.89 -16.51
C VAL A 31 15.71 4.93 -16.32
N VAL A 32 14.80 4.71 -15.35
CA VAL A 32 13.61 5.56 -15.17
C VAL A 32 13.98 6.94 -14.62
N LEU A 33 14.84 7.02 -13.60
CA LEU A 33 15.18 8.29 -12.95
C LEU A 33 15.82 9.31 -13.92
N PRO A 34 16.86 8.95 -14.71
CA PRO A 34 17.42 9.90 -15.70
C PRO A 34 16.39 10.31 -16.76
N ASN A 35 15.50 9.40 -17.19
CA ASN A 35 14.47 9.72 -18.16
C ASN A 35 13.43 10.72 -17.63
N GLY A 36 13.16 10.75 -16.32
CA GLY A 36 12.33 11.78 -15.70
C GLY A 36 12.91 13.20 -15.89
N PHE A 37 14.22 13.31 -15.95
CA PHE A 37 14.96 14.58 -16.18
C PHE A 37 15.44 14.74 -17.64
N SER A 38 14.97 13.92 -18.59
CA SER A 38 15.41 13.97 -19.97
C SER A 38 14.96 15.23 -20.70
N SER A 39 15.86 15.80 -21.53
CA SER A 39 15.52 16.83 -22.51
C SER A 39 14.94 16.24 -23.81
N GLY A 40 15.01 14.90 -24.00
CA GLY A 40 14.53 14.21 -25.19
C GLY A 40 13.00 14.27 -25.34
N ALA A 41 12.53 14.09 -26.57
CA ALA A 41 11.10 14.01 -26.90
C ALA A 41 10.54 12.59 -26.67
N TYR A 42 11.41 11.59 -26.55
CA TYR A 42 11.05 10.17 -26.37
C TYR A 42 11.86 9.59 -25.22
N LEU A 43 11.38 8.47 -24.68
CA LEU A 43 12.10 7.66 -23.71
C LEU A 43 13.31 7.01 -24.41
N GLN A 44 14.52 7.36 -23.99
CA GLN A 44 15.75 6.78 -24.54
C GLN A 44 16.85 6.74 -23.48
N PHE A 45 17.72 5.76 -23.61
CA PHE A 45 18.85 5.60 -22.71
C PHE A 45 20.13 5.32 -23.52
N PRO A 46 21.21 6.07 -23.28
CA PRO A 46 21.36 7.22 -22.36
C PRO A 46 20.53 8.43 -22.79
N THR A 47 20.17 9.29 -21.81
CA THR A 47 19.39 10.50 -22.06
C THR A 47 20.23 11.56 -22.80
N PRO A 48 19.67 12.31 -23.76
CA PRO A 48 20.42 13.27 -24.57
C PRO A 48 20.85 14.54 -23.80
N GLY A 49 20.23 14.78 -22.63
CA GLY A 49 20.54 15.91 -21.77
C GLY A 49 19.54 16.01 -20.62
N LEU A 50 19.75 16.96 -19.69
CA LEU A 50 18.91 17.14 -18.52
C LEU A 50 17.96 18.33 -18.69
N SER A 51 16.70 18.17 -18.28
CA SER A 51 15.66 19.19 -18.31
C SER A 51 14.54 18.88 -17.31
N LEU A 52 13.89 19.93 -16.79
CA LEU A 52 12.68 19.80 -15.98
C LEU A 52 11.39 19.95 -16.81
N ARG A 53 11.47 19.85 -18.13
CA ARG A 53 10.33 20.10 -19.01
C ARG A 53 9.15 19.18 -18.76
N TRP A 54 9.41 17.89 -18.48
CA TRP A 54 8.37 16.87 -18.24
C TRP A 54 7.69 17.04 -16.90
N PHE A 55 8.41 17.49 -15.87
CA PHE A 55 7.80 17.89 -14.59
C PHE A 55 6.91 19.12 -14.76
N ARG A 56 7.33 20.11 -15.54
CA ARG A 56 6.48 21.27 -15.84
C ARG A 56 5.26 20.88 -16.67
N HIS A 57 5.41 19.98 -17.64
CA HIS A 57 4.30 19.44 -18.42
C HIS A 57 3.31 18.70 -17.52
N LEU A 58 3.78 17.80 -16.67
CA LEU A 58 2.97 17.08 -15.69
C LEU A 58 2.11 18.04 -14.84
N LEU A 59 2.71 19.07 -14.25
CA LEU A 59 2.02 20.00 -13.38
C LEU A 59 1.02 20.93 -14.12
N ARG A 60 1.23 21.16 -15.42
CA ARG A 60 0.33 22.00 -16.25
C ARG A 60 -0.77 21.20 -16.93
N SER A 61 -0.57 19.92 -17.13
CA SER A 61 -1.54 19.03 -17.78
C SER A 61 -2.64 18.62 -16.83
N ARG A 62 -3.87 19.07 -17.08
CA ARG A 62 -5.04 18.66 -16.31
C ARG A 62 -5.26 17.15 -16.34
N THR A 63 -4.97 16.51 -17.47
CA THR A 63 -5.11 15.06 -17.61
C THR A 63 -4.28 14.29 -16.57
N TRP A 64 -3.05 14.72 -16.31
CA TRP A 64 -2.18 14.10 -15.33
C TRP A 64 -2.52 14.49 -13.89
N THR A 65 -2.79 15.76 -13.64
CA THR A 65 -3.12 16.25 -12.29
C THR A 65 -4.47 15.74 -11.79
N ASP A 66 -5.48 15.67 -12.67
CA ASP A 66 -6.79 15.14 -12.32
C ASP A 66 -6.71 13.62 -12.07
N ALA A 67 -5.91 12.88 -12.87
CA ALA A 67 -5.67 11.47 -12.64
C ALA A 67 -4.97 11.20 -11.31
N ALA A 68 -3.96 12.01 -10.95
CA ALA A 68 -3.28 11.91 -9.67
C ALA A 68 -4.22 12.20 -8.50
N LEU A 69 -5.05 13.25 -8.60
CA LEU A 69 -6.05 13.59 -7.60
C LEU A 69 -7.10 12.49 -7.45
N THR A 70 -7.59 11.94 -8.56
CA THR A 70 -8.54 10.81 -8.57
C THR A 70 -7.96 9.60 -7.86
N SER A 71 -6.71 9.21 -8.19
CA SER A 71 -6.03 8.10 -7.50
C SER A 71 -5.93 8.32 -6.00
N PHE A 72 -5.52 9.51 -5.59
CA PHE A 72 -5.39 9.85 -4.17
C PHE A 72 -6.75 9.79 -3.45
N GLN A 73 -7.80 10.35 -4.05
CA GLN A 73 -9.16 10.34 -3.49
C GLN A 73 -9.70 8.92 -3.36
N VAL A 74 -9.56 8.10 -4.43
CA VAL A 74 -10.01 6.70 -4.42
C VAL A 74 -9.24 5.91 -3.37
N ALA A 75 -7.90 5.99 -3.38
CA ALA A 75 -7.07 5.22 -2.47
C ALA A 75 -7.32 5.61 -1.00
N LEU A 76 -7.45 6.91 -0.70
CA LEU A 76 -7.76 7.37 0.65
C LEU A 76 -9.13 6.91 1.11
N ALA A 77 -10.17 7.12 0.31
CA ALA A 77 -11.54 6.73 0.68
C ALA A 77 -11.68 5.21 0.79
N ALA A 78 -11.08 4.45 -0.15
CA ALA A 78 -11.08 3.00 -0.13
C ALA A 78 -10.30 2.44 1.08
N SER A 79 -9.14 3.01 1.41
CA SER A 79 -8.36 2.58 2.57
C SER A 79 -9.08 2.87 3.89
N VAL A 80 -9.74 4.00 4.03
CA VAL A 80 -10.56 4.33 5.22
C VAL A 80 -11.70 3.32 5.35
N LEU A 81 -12.43 3.05 4.28
CA LEU A 81 -13.52 2.08 4.27
C LEU A 81 -13.03 0.65 4.56
N ALA A 82 -11.95 0.22 3.91
CA ALA A 82 -11.32 -1.09 4.15
C ALA A 82 -10.82 -1.21 5.59
N THR A 83 -10.21 -0.14 6.14
CA THR A 83 -9.71 -0.12 7.52
C THR A 83 -10.86 -0.25 8.51
N ALA A 84 -11.94 0.48 8.33
CA ALA A 84 -13.11 0.38 9.20
C ALA A 84 -13.73 -1.03 9.16
N LEU A 85 -14.00 -1.56 7.97
CA LEU A 85 -14.65 -2.86 7.79
C LEU A 85 -13.72 -4.02 8.17
N GLY A 86 -12.45 -3.99 7.75
CA GLY A 86 -11.46 -5.02 8.03
C GLY A 86 -11.13 -5.10 9.52
N THR A 87 -11.01 -3.95 10.20
CA THR A 87 -10.82 -3.90 11.65
C THR A 87 -12.03 -4.43 12.39
N ALA A 88 -13.24 -4.01 12.01
CA ALA A 88 -14.47 -4.52 12.60
C ALA A 88 -14.60 -6.05 12.43
N ALA A 89 -14.28 -6.54 11.23
CA ALA A 89 -14.28 -7.98 10.96
C ALA A 89 -13.23 -8.74 11.79
N ALA A 90 -12.00 -8.22 11.90
CA ALA A 90 -10.94 -8.82 12.69
C ALA A 90 -11.33 -8.91 14.19
N LEU A 91 -11.86 -7.82 14.74
CA LEU A 91 -12.32 -7.76 16.13
C LEU A 91 -13.52 -8.68 16.39
N ALA A 92 -14.46 -8.78 15.45
CA ALA A 92 -15.60 -9.70 15.56
C ALA A 92 -15.17 -11.17 15.51
N LEU A 93 -14.10 -11.48 14.78
CA LEU A 93 -13.54 -12.82 14.65
C LEU A 93 -12.56 -13.16 15.81
N ASP A 94 -12.14 -12.16 16.59
CA ASP A 94 -11.25 -12.35 17.71
C ASP A 94 -11.95 -13.06 18.85
N GLY A 95 -11.33 -14.15 19.34
CA GLY A 95 -11.89 -14.95 20.43
C GLY A 95 -13.13 -15.81 20.09
N TRP A 96 -13.63 -15.75 18.87
CA TRP A 96 -14.76 -16.57 18.45
C TRP A 96 -14.32 -17.95 17.94
N SER A 97 -14.82 -19.01 18.57
CA SER A 97 -14.57 -20.40 18.20
C SER A 97 -15.84 -21.05 17.64
N PHE A 98 -16.34 -20.55 16.49
CA PHE A 98 -17.49 -21.16 15.82
C PHE A 98 -17.07 -21.87 14.52
N ARG A 99 -17.80 -22.92 14.12
CA ARG A 99 -17.44 -23.72 12.94
C ARG A 99 -17.39 -22.92 11.64
N ALA A 100 -18.23 -21.89 11.50
CA ALA A 100 -18.25 -21.04 10.30
C ALA A 100 -17.16 -19.95 10.30
N ARG A 101 -16.35 -19.77 11.36
CA ARG A 101 -15.27 -18.77 11.41
C ARG A 101 -14.31 -18.90 10.23
N THR A 102 -13.88 -20.12 9.94
CA THR A 102 -12.99 -20.41 8.82
C THR A 102 -13.61 -20.02 7.49
N LEU A 103 -14.90 -20.33 7.29
CA LEU A 103 -15.61 -19.94 6.06
C LEU A 103 -15.70 -18.42 5.91
N VAL A 104 -16.04 -17.70 6.99
CA VAL A 104 -16.07 -16.22 6.97
C VAL A 104 -14.70 -15.64 6.62
N VAL A 105 -13.63 -16.15 7.23
CA VAL A 105 -12.26 -15.72 6.91
C VAL A 105 -11.94 -16.00 5.44
N MET A 106 -12.26 -17.19 4.92
CA MET A 106 -12.02 -17.54 3.51
C MET A 106 -12.77 -16.59 2.56
N VAL A 107 -14.03 -16.26 2.85
CA VAL A 107 -14.81 -15.31 2.05
C VAL A 107 -14.19 -13.91 2.10
N LEU A 108 -13.79 -13.43 3.28
CA LEU A 108 -13.17 -12.10 3.42
C LEU A 108 -11.78 -12.03 2.77
N LEU A 109 -11.06 -13.15 2.67
CA LEU A 109 -9.76 -13.23 2.02
C LEU A 109 -9.86 -13.57 0.53
N SER A 110 -11.03 -13.94 0.01
CA SER A 110 -11.19 -14.35 -1.39
C SER A 110 -10.70 -13.32 -2.41
N PRO A 111 -10.79 -11.98 -2.19
CA PRO A 111 -10.25 -11.01 -3.16
C PRO A 111 -8.74 -11.13 -3.39
N LEU A 112 -7.97 -11.68 -2.44
CA LEU A 112 -6.53 -11.92 -2.62
C LEU A 112 -6.21 -13.08 -3.58
N VAL A 113 -7.13 -14.04 -3.71
CA VAL A 113 -6.93 -15.25 -4.49
C VAL A 113 -7.53 -15.11 -5.88
N LEU A 114 -8.57 -14.29 -6.01
CA LEU A 114 -9.24 -14.07 -7.29
C LEU A 114 -8.36 -13.23 -8.22
N PRO A 115 -8.22 -13.60 -9.50
CA PRO A 115 -7.58 -12.76 -10.50
C PRO A 115 -8.26 -11.38 -10.57
N ALA A 116 -7.49 -10.30 -10.55
CA ALA A 116 -8.00 -8.93 -10.55
C ALA A 116 -8.96 -8.64 -11.72
N VAL A 117 -8.72 -9.26 -12.87
CA VAL A 117 -9.60 -9.16 -14.05
C VAL A 117 -11.01 -9.69 -13.75
N ILE A 118 -11.12 -10.82 -13.02
CA ILE A 118 -12.43 -11.39 -12.64
C ILE A 118 -13.15 -10.45 -11.69
N VAL A 119 -12.44 -9.89 -10.72
CA VAL A 119 -13.01 -8.89 -9.80
C VAL A 119 -13.48 -7.66 -10.56
N GLY A 120 -12.66 -7.16 -11.52
CA GLY A 120 -13.01 -6.03 -12.38
C GLY A 120 -14.27 -6.26 -13.19
N ILE A 121 -14.40 -7.43 -13.86
CA ILE A 121 -15.58 -7.78 -14.66
C ILE A 121 -16.83 -7.92 -13.78
N ALA A 122 -16.72 -8.59 -12.63
CA ALA A 122 -17.82 -8.75 -11.70
C ALA A 122 -18.31 -7.39 -11.16
N ALA A 123 -17.37 -6.53 -10.76
CA ALA A 123 -17.67 -5.17 -10.32
C ALA A 123 -18.29 -4.32 -11.44
N TYR A 124 -17.76 -4.39 -12.68
CA TYR A 124 -18.32 -3.74 -13.84
C TYR A 124 -19.79 -4.13 -14.04
N THR A 125 -20.08 -5.44 -14.06
CA THR A 125 -21.45 -5.95 -14.25
C THR A 125 -22.39 -5.45 -13.16
N LEU A 126 -21.94 -5.46 -11.91
CA LEU A 126 -22.70 -4.95 -10.77
C LEU A 126 -22.97 -3.45 -10.91
N PHE A 127 -21.94 -2.63 -11.15
CA PHE A 127 -22.11 -1.17 -11.16
C PHE A 127 -22.82 -0.65 -12.41
N VAL A 128 -22.78 -1.37 -13.53
CA VAL A 128 -23.64 -1.10 -14.69
C VAL A 128 -25.09 -1.35 -14.34
N SER A 129 -25.42 -2.47 -13.69
CA SER A 129 -26.81 -2.82 -13.33
C SER A 129 -27.46 -1.82 -12.38
N VAL A 130 -26.66 -1.22 -11.47
CA VAL A 130 -27.13 -0.18 -10.53
C VAL A 130 -26.88 1.24 -11.01
N ARG A 131 -26.46 1.44 -12.28
CA ARG A 131 -26.19 2.74 -12.92
C ARG A 131 -25.14 3.61 -12.21
N LEU A 132 -24.15 2.98 -11.57
CA LEU A 132 -23.03 3.65 -10.90
C LEU A 132 -21.70 3.45 -11.65
N TYR A 133 -21.71 2.84 -12.84
CA TYR A 133 -20.51 2.70 -13.67
C TYR A 133 -19.87 4.06 -13.97
N GLY A 134 -18.55 4.12 -13.95
CA GLY A 134 -17.78 5.34 -14.18
C GLY A 134 -17.81 6.34 -13.03
N SER A 135 -18.41 5.99 -11.90
CA SER A 135 -18.44 6.85 -10.71
C SER A 135 -17.25 6.63 -9.77
N LEU A 136 -16.90 7.66 -9.00
CA LEU A 136 -15.87 7.56 -7.97
C LEU A 136 -16.28 6.54 -6.89
N SER A 137 -17.57 6.45 -6.56
CA SER A 137 -18.08 5.50 -5.57
C SER A 137 -17.90 4.05 -5.98
N ALA A 138 -18.08 3.72 -7.27
CA ALA A 138 -17.82 2.36 -7.78
C ALA A 138 -16.35 1.95 -7.58
N LEU A 139 -15.42 2.86 -7.91
CA LEU A 139 -14.00 2.65 -7.68
C LEU A 139 -13.71 2.48 -6.18
N VAL A 140 -14.18 3.40 -5.33
CA VAL A 140 -13.92 3.37 -3.88
C VAL A 140 -14.42 2.08 -3.24
N VAL A 141 -15.64 1.64 -3.55
CA VAL A 141 -16.19 0.41 -2.96
C VAL A 141 -15.41 -0.82 -3.43
N THR A 142 -15.10 -0.92 -4.72
CA THR A 142 -14.36 -2.09 -5.24
C THR A 142 -12.94 -2.12 -4.69
N HIS A 143 -12.24 -0.98 -4.66
CA HIS A 143 -10.90 -0.91 -4.09
C HIS A 143 -10.89 -1.16 -2.57
N ALA A 144 -11.96 -0.79 -1.86
CA ALA A 144 -12.10 -1.15 -0.45
C ALA A 144 -12.24 -2.68 -0.26
N VAL A 145 -12.95 -3.38 -1.15
CA VAL A 145 -13.02 -4.84 -1.14
C VAL A 145 -11.65 -5.47 -1.39
N LEU A 146 -10.84 -4.91 -2.31
CA LEU A 146 -9.47 -5.36 -2.56
C LEU A 146 -8.54 -5.10 -1.36
N GLY A 147 -8.71 -3.96 -0.67
CA GLY A 147 -7.89 -3.56 0.47
C GLY A 147 -8.25 -4.28 1.78
N LEU A 148 -9.51 -4.71 1.93
CA LEU A 148 -10.03 -5.30 3.16
C LEU A 148 -9.24 -6.51 3.68
N PRO A 149 -8.82 -7.49 2.86
CA PRO A 149 -8.01 -8.61 3.31
C PRO A 149 -6.69 -8.20 3.98
N TYR A 150 -6.02 -7.17 3.48
CA TYR A 150 -4.75 -6.70 4.04
C TYR A 150 -4.94 -6.11 5.44
N VAL A 151 -6.03 -5.35 5.64
CA VAL A 151 -6.40 -4.84 6.96
C VAL A 151 -6.75 -5.98 7.89
N LEU A 152 -7.61 -6.90 7.44
CA LEU A 152 -8.03 -8.07 8.22
C LEU A 152 -6.81 -8.85 8.74
N LEU A 153 -5.89 -9.22 7.85
CA LEU A 153 -4.70 -9.98 8.21
C LEU A 153 -3.78 -9.21 9.16
N SER A 154 -3.56 -7.91 8.91
CA SER A 154 -2.70 -7.07 9.75
C SER A 154 -3.25 -6.92 11.16
N VAL A 155 -4.56 -6.68 11.30
CA VAL A 155 -5.22 -6.53 12.60
C VAL A 155 -5.27 -7.88 13.33
N MET A 156 -5.60 -8.98 12.64
CA MET A 156 -5.57 -10.31 13.23
C MET A 156 -4.16 -10.68 13.73
N ALA A 157 -3.12 -10.35 12.97
CA ALA A 157 -1.73 -10.57 13.40
C ALA A 157 -1.39 -9.79 14.68
N ALA A 158 -1.79 -8.51 14.76
CA ALA A 158 -1.59 -7.70 15.96
C ALA A 158 -2.37 -8.24 17.17
N LEU A 159 -3.62 -8.67 16.97
CA LEU A 159 -4.44 -9.29 18.02
C LEU A 159 -3.86 -10.61 18.50
N ASN A 160 -3.29 -11.43 17.64
CA ASN A 160 -2.67 -12.70 18.00
C ASN A 160 -1.36 -12.54 18.81
N GLN A 161 -0.70 -11.40 18.69
CA GLN A 161 0.54 -11.12 19.46
C GLN A 161 0.28 -10.61 20.88
N ARG A 162 -0.96 -10.20 21.19
CA ARG A 162 -1.32 -9.74 22.53
C ARG A 162 -1.51 -10.92 23.49
N ASP A 163 -1.24 -10.68 24.79
CA ASP A 163 -1.69 -11.62 25.82
C ASP A 163 -3.23 -11.50 25.99
N PRO A 164 -4.00 -12.56 25.71
CA PRO A 164 -5.46 -12.54 25.86
C PRO A 164 -5.92 -12.28 27.29
N ARG A 165 -5.04 -12.48 28.29
CA ARG A 165 -5.35 -12.27 29.72
C ARG A 165 -5.46 -10.79 30.07
N LEU A 166 -4.88 -9.88 29.30
CA LEU A 166 -4.93 -8.44 29.56
C LEU A 166 -6.37 -7.90 29.58
N GLY A 167 -7.20 -8.33 28.63
CA GLY A 167 -8.60 -7.95 28.59
C GLY A 167 -9.38 -8.47 29.82
N MET A 168 -9.15 -9.74 30.20
CA MET A 168 -9.78 -10.35 31.38
C MET A 168 -9.31 -9.67 32.69
N ALA A 169 -8.04 -9.34 32.80
CA ALA A 169 -7.51 -8.60 33.96
C ALA A 169 -8.18 -7.23 34.12
N ALA A 170 -8.37 -6.49 33.03
CA ALA A 170 -9.09 -5.21 33.07
C ALA A 170 -10.54 -5.38 33.57
N LEU A 171 -11.26 -6.40 33.10
CA LEU A 171 -12.60 -6.70 33.58
C LEU A 171 -12.63 -7.08 35.06
N SER A 172 -11.65 -7.87 35.52
CA SER A 172 -11.50 -8.28 36.94
C SER A 172 -11.20 -7.09 37.85
N LEU A 173 -10.57 -6.04 37.33
CA LEU A 173 -10.30 -4.77 38.02
C LEU A 173 -11.50 -3.81 37.96
N GLY A 174 -12.67 -4.24 37.46
CA GLY A 174 -13.89 -3.46 37.43
C GLY A 174 -14.08 -2.58 36.20
N ALA A 175 -13.27 -2.73 35.16
CA ALA A 175 -13.52 -2.03 33.90
C ALA A 175 -14.76 -2.59 33.19
N SER A 176 -15.59 -1.72 32.61
CA SER A 176 -16.66 -2.16 31.74
C SER A 176 -16.11 -2.80 30.44
N PRO A 177 -16.85 -3.68 29.74
CA PRO A 177 -16.40 -4.27 28.47
C PRO A 177 -15.95 -3.22 27.43
N TRP A 178 -16.67 -2.11 27.34
CA TRP A 178 -16.31 -0.99 26.45
C TRP A 178 -15.00 -0.31 26.87
N ARG A 179 -14.77 -0.15 28.19
CA ARG A 179 -13.54 0.42 28.71
C ARG A 179 -12.34 -0.50 28.46
N ALA A 180 -12.50 -1.80 28.72
CA ALA A 180 -11.48 -2.80 28.40
C ALA A 180 -11.15 -2.85 26.90
N PHE A 181 -12.16 -2.76 26.04
CA PHE A 181 -11.95 -2.64 24.59
C PHE A 181 -11.17 -1.39 24.21
N ARG A 182 -11.60 -0.21 24.67
CA ARG A 182 -11.03 1.07 24.27
C ARG A 182 -9.62 1.30 24.84
N GLU A 183 -9.39 0.88 26.09
CA GLU A 183 -8.13 1.15 26.82
C GLU A 183 -7.09 0.03 26.70
N VAL A 184 -7.50 -1.19 26.34
CA VAL A 184 -6.61 -2.35 26.23
C VAL A 184 -6.59 -2.93 24.82
N THR A 185 -7.75 -3.40 24.30
CA THR A 185 -7.77 -4.12 23.03
C THR A 185 -7.44 -3.24 21.84
N LEU A 186 -8.09 -2.07 21.74
CA LEU A 186 -7.92 -1.16 20.60
C LEU A 186 -6.49 -0.60 20.50
N PRO A 187 -5.85 -0.11 21.57
CA PRO A 187 -4.46 0.33 21.51
C PRO A 187 -3.48 -0.77 21.08
N LEU A 188 -3.68 -2.00 21.55
CA LEU A 188 -2.86 -3.14 21.15
C LEU A 188 -3.08 -3.57 19.68
N ALA A 189 -4.27 -3.35 19.14
CA ALA A 189 -4.57 -3.59 17.72
C ALA A 189 -4.10 -2.46 16.79
N MET A 190 -3.87 -1.23 17.31
CA MET A 190 -3.56 -0.04 16.51
C MET A 190 -2.39 -0.21 15.53
N PRO A 191 -1.27 -0.86 15.87
CA PRO A 191 -0.22 -1.10 14.88
C PRO A 191 -0.71 -1.89 13.67
N GLY A 192 -1.58 -2.89 13.88
CA GLY A 192 -2.23 -3.66 12.82
C GLY A 192 -3.23 -2.83 12.01
N VAL A 193 -4.00 -1.97 12.67
CA VAL A 193 -4.97 -1.07 12.01
C VAL A 193 -4.25 -0.08 11.10
N VAL A 194 -3.22 0.59 11.61
CA VAL A 194 -2.44 1.56 10.83
C VAL A 194 -1.69 0.86 9.70
N GLY A 195 -0.98 -0.24 9.99
CA GLY A 195 -0.25 -0.99 8.97
C GLY A 195 -1.16 -1.54 7.88
N GLY A 196 -2.30 -2.13 8.25
CA GLY A 196 -3.30 -2.62 7.32
C GLY A 196 -3.91 -1.50 6.47
N GLY A 197 -4.22 -0.35 7.07
CA GLY A 197 -4.72 0.82 6.35
C GLY A 197 -3.74 1.38 5.33
N VAL A 198 -2.46 1.43 5.67
CA VAL A 198 -1.39 1.82 4.72
C VAL A 198 -1.30 0.82 3.57
N LEU A 199 -1.34 -0.48 3.85
CA LEU A 199 -1.34 -1.51 2.81
C LEU A 199 -2.57 -1.40 1.90
N ALA A 200 -3.76 -1.18 2.46
CA ALA A 200 -4.99 -0.97 1.69
C ALA A 200 -4.89 0.27 0.79
N PHE A 201 -4.28 1.36 1.28
CA PHE A 201 -4.01 2.55 0.47
C PHE A 201 -3.07 2.24 -0.69
N VAL A 202 -1.96 1.57 -0.44
CA VAL A 202 -0.97 1.23 -1.48
C VAL A 202 -1.60 0.34 -2.54
N VAL A 203 -2.32 -0.72 -2.15
CA VAL A 203 -2.99 -1.64 -3.08
C VAL A 203 -4.02 -0.91 -3.94
N SER A 204 -4.80 0.00 -3.34
CA SER A 204 -5.77 0.80 -4.07
C SER A 204 -5.12 1.82 -5.01
N PHE A 205 -4.02 2.44 -4.58
CA PHE A 205 -3.32 3.45 -5.37
C PHE A 205 -2.60 2.87 -6.59
N ASP A 206 -2.07 1.65 -6.48
CA ASP A 206 -1.28 0.97 -7.53
C ASP A 206 -2.15 0.17 -8.52
N ASP A 207 -3.46 0.04 -8.25
CA ASP A 207 -4.33 -0.77 -9.10
C ASP A 207 -4.56 -0.14 -10.47
N VAL A 208 -4.25 -0.88 -11.52
CA VAL A 208 -4.55 -0.56 -12.93
C VAL A 208 -5.73 -1.39 -13.42
N VAL A 209 -5.77 -2.68 -13.03
CA VAL A 209 -6.62 -3.68 -13.67
C VAL A 209 -8.09 -3.39 -13.38
N VAL A 210 -8.47 -3.33 -12.11
CA VAL A 210 -9.86 -3.07 -11.71
C VAL A 210 -10.28 -1.66 -12.12
N ALA A 211 -9.38 -0.67 -12.00
CA ALA A 211 -9.64 0.69 -12.46
C ALA A 211 -9.97 0.74 -13.95
N THR A 212 -9.30 -0.05 -14.80
CA THR A 212 -9.57 -0.10 -16.25
C THR A 212 -11.00 -0.56 -16.57
N PHE A 213 -11.57 -1.47 -15.77
CA PHE A 213 -12.94 -1.93 -15.97
C PHE A 213 -14.00 -0.95 -15.43
N LEU A 214 -13.67 -0.17 -14.41
CA LEU A 214 -14.66 0.65 -13.67
C LEU A 214 -14.56 2.15 -13.94
N ALA A 215 -13.39 2.64 -14.35
CA ALA A 215 -13.20 4.07 -14.56
C ALA A 215 -14.02 4.58 -15.76
N GLY A 216 -14.64 5.73 -15.57
CA GLY A 216 -15.21 6.52 -16.65
C GLY A 216 -14.23 7.63 -17.07
N VAL A 217 -14.65 8.43 -18.04
CA VAL A 217 -13.83 9.53 -18.59
C VAL A 217 -13.33 10.52 -17.52
N ARG A 218 -14.10 10.72 -16.46
CA ARG A 218 -13.78 11.65 -15.35
C ARG A 218 -13.13 11.00 -14.14
N THR A 219 -12.98 9.68 -14.13
CA THR A 219 -12.51 8.93 -12.97
C THR A 219 -11.28 8.08 -13.32
N THR A 220 -10.53 8.50 -14.34
CA THR A 220 -9.25 7.88 -14.70
C THR A 220 -8.25 8.02 -13.57
N THR A 221 -7.66 6.90 -13.14
CA THR A 221 -6.62 6.88 -12.10
C THR A 221 -5.23 7.11 -12.69
N LEU A 222 -4.27 7.50 -11.87
CA LEU A 222 -2.90 7.78 -12.30
C LEU A 222 -2.21 6.54 -12.92
N PRO A 223 -2.26 5.34 -12.29
CA PRO A 223 -1.69 4.14 -12.90
C PRO A 223 -2.37 3.77 -14.23
N MET A 224 -3.69 3.91 -14.33
CA MET A 224 -4.41 3.71 -15.59
C MET A 224 -3.96 4.72 -16.66
N ARG A 225 -3.80 6.01 -16.31
CA ARG A 225 -3.27 7.03 -17.25
C ARG A 225 -1.84 6.71 -17.68
N MET A 226 -0.99 6.27 -16.75
CA MET A 226 0.38 5.83 -17.08
C MET A 226 0.36 4.66 -18.08
N PHE A 227 -0.49 3.67 -17.85
CA PHE A 227 -0.64 2.52 -18.73
C PHE A 227 -1.09 2.94 -20.15
N GLN A 228 -2.11 3.79 -20.26
CA GLN A 228 -2.56 4.35 -21.53
C GLN A 228 -1.48 5.12 -22.26
N ALA A 229 -0.68 5.90 -21.53
CA ALA A 229 0.40 6.69 -22.12
C ALA A 229 1.57 5.82 -22.64
N VAL A 230 1.81 4.64 -22.01
CA VAL A 230 2.75 3.65 -22.56
C VAL A 230 2.24 3.04 -23.86
N GLU A 231 0.94 2.71 -23.91
CA GLU A 231 0.35 2.06 -25.09
C GLU A 231 0.22 2.98 -26.32
N SER A 232 -0.13 4.26 -26.09
CA SER A 232 -0.55 5.13 -27.17
C SER A 232 0.51 6.14 -27.62
N GLU A 233 1.34 6.67 -26.72
CA GLU A 233 2.13 7.87 -27.01
C GLU A 233 3.61 7.77 -26.66
N LEU A 234 4.04 6.76 -25.88
CA LEU A 234 5.37 6.69 -25.26
C LEU A 234 5.79 8.03 -24.61
N ASP A 235 4.83 8.71 -23.97
CA ASP A 235 4.98 10.05 -23.41
C ASP A 235 6.03 10.04 -22.28
N PRO A 236 7.14 10.76 -22.41
CA PRO A 236 8.18 10.81 -21.38
C PRO A 236 7.71 11.38 -20.02
N THR A 237 6.51 11.98 -19.96
CA THR A 237 5.88 12.40 -18.70
C THR A 237 5.72 11.23 -17.73
N ILE A 238 5.57 9.99 -18.23
CA ILE A 238 5.54 8.78 -17.41
C ILE A 238 6.78 8.65 -16.53
N ALA A 239 7.97 8.90 -17.11
CA ALA A 239 9.23 8.84 -16.36
C ALA A 239 9.30 9.93 -15.27
N ALA A 240 8.76 11.13 -15.55
CA ALA A 240 8.66 12.18 -14.55
C ALA A 240 7.70 11.82 -13.41
N VAL A 241 6.53 11.24 -13.74
CA VAL A 241 5.58 10.71 -12.73
C VAL A 241 6.22 9.61 -11.89
N SER A 242 6.85 8.61 -12.54
CA SER A 242 7.54 7.51 -11.85
C SER A 242 8.64 8.03 -10.92
N THR A 243 9.41 9.03 -11.37
CA THR A 243 10.46 9.67 -10.56
C THR A 243 9.87 10.33 -9.31
N LEU A 244 8.73 11.03 -9.42
CA LEU A 244 8.05 11.63 -8.26
C LEU A 244 7.50 10.55 -7.30
N LEU A 245 6.93 9.48 -7.82
CA LEU A 245 6.43 8.38 -6.99
C LEU A 245 7.56 7.67 -6.25
N ILE A 246 8.70 7.44 -6.91
CA ILE A 246 9.90 6.86 -6.29
C ILE A 246 10.43 7.79 -5.20
N ALA A 247 10.53 9.09 -5.49
CA ALA A 247 10.99 10.08 -4.51
C ALA A 247 10.04 10.18 -3.31
N PHE A 248 8.73 10.13 -3.54
CA PHE A 248 7.72 10.10 -2.49
C PHE A 248 7.84 8.84 -1.62
N ALA A 249 7.95 7.66 -2.23
CA ALA A 249 8.12 6.41 -1.51
C ALA A 249 9.42 6.40 -0.67
N ALA A 250 10.53 6.88 -1.23
CA ALA A 250 11.79 7.01 -0.51
C ALA A 250 11.68 7.97 0.68
N LEU A 251 11.01 9.12 0.50
CA LEU A 251 10.76 10.10 1.56
C LEU A 251 9.93 9.51 2.70
N VAL A 252 8.86 8.77 2.38
CA VAL A 252 8.02 8.08 3.38
C VAL A 252 8.85 7.06 4.17
N LEU A 253 9.65 6.24 3.49
CA LEU A 253 10.51 5.24 4.14
C LEU A 253 11.55 5.90 5.07
N LEU A 254 12.16 6.99 4.62
CA LEU A 254 13.11 7.76 5.44
C LEU A 254 12.42 8.38 6.66
N ALA A 255 11.21 8.92 6.50
CA ALA A 255 10.44 9.48 7.60
C ALA A 255 10.08 8.42 8.64
N VAL A 256 9.60 7.24 8.21
CA VAL A 256 9.31 6.11 9.10
C VAL A 256 10.56 5.68 9.87
N ARG A 257 11.68 5.52 9.18
CA ARG A 257 12.95 5.16 9.83
C ARG A 257 13.43 6.22 10.85
N ALA A 258 13.30 7.51 10.51
CA ALA A 258 13.68 8.59 11.42
C ALA A 258 12.80 8.59 12.69
N LEU A 259 11.48 8.40 12.54
CA LEU A 259 10.57 8.31 13.67
C LEU A 259 10.90 7.12 14.58
N SER A 260 11.09 5.93 14.02
CA SER A 260 11.48 4.73 14.77
C SER A 260 12.81 4.91 15.53
N ALA A 261 13.80 5.56 14.89
CA ALA A 261 15.08 5.86 15.54
C ALA A 261 14.94 6.84 16.71
N LEU A 262 14.03 7.81 16.61
CA LEU A 262 13.74 8.75 17.70
C LEU A 262 13.05 8.07 18.88
N GLU A 263 12.12 7.14 18.63
CA GLU A 263 11.46 6.35 19.67
C GLU A 263 12.44 5.47 20.44
N HIS A 264 13.34 4.77 19.74
CA HIS A 264 14.39 3.95 20.37
C HIS A 264 15.33 4.79 21.23
N ARG A 265 15.70 5.99 20.79
CA ARG A 265 16.54 6.90 21.59
C ARG A 265 15.82 7.42 22.84
N ARG A 266 14.52 7.74 22.75
CA ARG A 266 13.71 8.15 23.91
C ARG A 266 13.56 7.03 24.93
N SER A 267 13.32 5.80 24.48
CA SER A 267 13.24 4.62 25.36
C SER A 267 14.58 4.31 26.03
N ALA A 268 15.68 4.43 25.32
CA ALA A 268 17.03 4.25 25.90
C ALA A 268 17.39 5.35 26.93
N ALA A 269 17.00 6.61 26.68
CA ALA A 269 17.22 7.71 27.61
C ALA A 269 16.34 7.61 28.86
N ALA A 270 15.15 7.02 28.78
CA ALA A 270 14.27 6.81 29.92
C ALA A 270 14.72 5.64 30.82
N LEU A 271 15.63 4.79 30.37
CA LEU A 271 16.17 3.63 31.08
C LEU A 271 17.61 3.88 31.65
N SER A 272 18.20 5.04 31.34
CA SER A 272 19.48 5.44 31.96
C SER A 272 19.21 6.07 33.34
N PRO A 273 19.79 5.54 34.45
CA PRO A 273 19.58 6.05 35.78
C PRO A 273 20.18 7.46 36.00
#